data_3e89c65655411c984d865716ab2a0081
#
_entry.id   3e89c65655411c984d865716ab2a0081
#
_cell.length_a   1.000
_cell.length_b   1.000
_cell.length_c   1.000
_cell.angle_alpha   90.00
_cell.angle_beta   90.00
_cell.angle_gamma   90.00
#
_symmetry.space_group_name_H-M   'P 1'
#
loop_
_entity.id
_entity.type
_entity.pdbx_description
1 polymer ?
#
loop_
_entity_poly.entity_id
_entity_poly.type
_entity_poly.pdbx_seq_one_letter_code
_entity_poly.pdbx_strand_id
1 'polypeptide(L)'
;MENIKSFARYIFKTLGAGFSERVYHNSLEVLFKKHSVDFVSEQQIPVMFEGQEVGKVRADIVIENKVVIELKRGSSLRDKHTTQCFMYMKLLGINEGIIINFPENDCDEVEFQEICLAQLCNRCGRDSHLASGCYARTHVKGYAL
;
A
#
# COMPACT_ATOMS: atom_id res chain seq x y z
N MET A 1 7.63 0.30 -9.95
CA MET A 1 7.98 0.50 -8.53
C MET A 1 9.11 1.51 -8.32
N GLU A 2 10.27 1.36 -8.96
CA GLU A 2 11.42 2.25 -8.68
C GLU A 2 11.15 3.74 -8.97
N ASN A 3 10.41 4.07 -10.00
CA ASN A 3 10.02 5.46 -10.28
C ASN A 3 9.17 6.07 -9.15
N ILE A 4 8.27 5.30 -8.57
CA ILE A 4 7.44 5.73 -7.43
C ILE A 4 8.32 6.07 -6.23
N LYS A 5 9.28 5.20 -5.93
CA LYS A 5 10.25 5.42 -4.84
C LYS A 5 11.11 6.65 -5.09
N SER A 6 11.60 6.84 -6.32
CA SER A 6 12.35 8.03 -6.72
C SER A 6 11.55 9.31 -6.50
N PHE A 7 10.27 9.32 -6.86
CA PHE A 7 9.41 10.48 -6.64
C PHE A 7 9.23 10.79 -5.15
N ALA A 8 8.99 9.77 -4.33
CA ALA A 8 8.83 9.96 -2.90
C ALA A 8 10.12 10.50 -2.24
N ARG A 9 11.27 9.95 -2.60
CA ARG A 9 12.59 10.46 -2.13
C ARG A 9 12.83 11.90 -2.56
N TYR A 10 12.50 12.24 -3.82
CA TYR A 10 12.64 13.61 -4.34
C TYR A 10 11.75 14.58 -3.58
N ILE A 11 10.49 14.22 -3.32
CA ILE A 11 9.55 15.03 -2.54
C ILE A 11 10.12 15.29 -1.14
N PHE A 12 10.55 14.24 -0.45
CA PHE A 12 11.08 14.37 0.91
C PHE A 12 12.37 15.17 0.96
N LYS A 13 13.27 14.97 0.00
CA LYS A 13 14.50 15.78 -0.13
C LYS A 13 14.21 17.26 -0.36
N THR A 14 13.13 17.57 -1.08
CA THR A 14 12.76 18.94 -1.41
C THR A 14 12.00 19.65 -0.30
N LEU A 15 11.02 18.96 0.30
CA LEU A 15 10.13 19.53 1.30
C LEU A 15 10.63 19.33 2.75
N GLY A 16 11.29 18.22 3.02
CA GLY A 16 11.66 17.79 4.37
C GLY A 16 10.50 17.20 5.16
N ALA A 17 10.74 16.99 6.44
CA ALA A 17 9.77 16.51 7.41
C ALA A 17 8.81 17.62 7.91
N GLY A 18 7.80 17.23 8.70
CA GLY A 18 6.91 18.16 9.40
C GLY A 18 5.61 18.48 8.68
N PHE A 19 5.47 18.13 7.43
CA PHE A 19 4.21 18.30 6.69
C PHE A 19 3.21 17.19 7.00
N SER A 20 1.92 17.46 6.73
CA SER A 20 0.87 16.45 6.84
C SER A 20 1.01 15.39 5.73
N GLU A 21 0.45 14.21 5.97
CA GLU A 21 0.33 13.15 4.96
C GLU A 21 -0.29 13.67 3.64
N ARG A 22 -1.28 14.58 3.77
CA ARG A 22 -1.95 15.22 2.62
C ARG A 22 -1.00 16.02 1.73
N VAL A 23 -0.01 16.69 2.29
CA VAL A 23 0.98 17.46 1.51
C VAL A 23 1.82 16.52 0.67
N TYR A 24 2.29 15.41 1.23
CA TYR A 24 3.05 14.41 0.50
C TYR A 24 2.22 13.70 -0.58
N HIS A 25 0.96 13.39 -0.28
CA HIS A 25 -0.01 12.86 -1.23
C HIS A 25 -0.15 13.79 -2.45
N ASN A 26 -0.47 15.06 -2.21
CA ASN A 26 -0.64 16.03 -3.29
C ASN A 26 0.65 16.24 -4.09
N SER A 27 1.81 16.15 -3.44
CA SER A 27 3.11 16.27 -4.12
C SER A 27 3.37 15.11 -5.07
N LEU A 28 2.99 13.88 -4.68
CA LEU A 28 3.03 12.73 -5.60
C LEU A 28 2.12 12.92 -6.81
N GLU A 29 0.90 13.40 -6.61
CA GLU A 29 -0.01 13.70 -7.72
C GLU A 29 0.57 14.72 -8.71
N VAL A 30 1.25 15.74 -8.20
CA VAL A 30 1.95 16.74 -9.04
C VAL A 30 3.00 16.07 -9.91
N LEU A 31 3.80 15.16 -9.34
CA LEU A 31 4.83 14.45 -10.10
C LEU A 31 4.23 13.45 -11.09
N PHE A 32 3.17 12.74 -10.72
CA PHE A 32 2.49 11.84 -11.65
C PHE A 32 1.93 12.58 -12.85
N LYS A 33 1.26 13.72 -12.64
CA LYS A 33 0.77 14.59 -13.73
C LYS A 33 1.92 15.08 -14.62
N LYS A 34 3.01 15.56 -14.01
CA LYS A 34 4.19 16.05 -14.73
C LYS A 34 4.83 15.00 -15.61
N HIS A 35 4.82 13.74 -15.17
CA HIS A 35 5.42 12.61 -15.89
C HIS A 35 4.42 11.77 -16.68
N SER A 36 3.19 12.27 -16.85
CA SER A 36 2.12 11.60 -17.63
C SER A 36 1.81 10.19 -17.12
N VAL A 37 1.89 9.99 -15.81
CA VAL A 37 1.48 8.73 -15.16
C VAL A 37 -0.02 8.81 -14.92
N ASP A 38 -0.76 7.82 -15.40
CA ASP A 38 -2.21 7.71 -15.18
C ASP A 38 -2.48 7.19 -13.77
N PHE A 39 -3.33 7.89 -13.01
CA PHE A 39 -3.66 7.52 -11.64
C PHE A 39 -5.07 7.96 -11.22
N VAL A 40 -5.59 7.27 -10.21
CA VAL A 40 -6.82 7.65 -9.50
C VAL A 40 -6.45 7.94 -8.05
N SER A 41 -6.82 9.13 -7.59
CA SER A 41 -6.61 9.57 -6.20
C SER A 41 -7.84 9.30 -5.36
N GLU A 42 -7.65 8.88 -4.12
CA GLU A 42 -8.71 8.63 -3.14
C GLU A 42 -9.82 7.72 -3.68
N GLN A 43 -9.42 6.63 -4.34
CA GLN A 43 -10.36 5.70 -4.97
C GLN A 43 -11.24 5.02 -3.92
N GLN A 44 -12.55 5.26 -4.00
CA GLN A 44 -13.53 4.57 -3.17
C GLN A 44 -13.77 3.15 -3.70
N ILE A 45 -13.77 2.19 -2.78
CA ILE A 45 -13.92 0.78 -3.07
C ILE A 45 -15.09 0.25 -2.24
N PRO A 46 -16.18 -0.24 -2.86
CA PRO A 46 -17.29 -0.82 -2.11
C PRO A 46 -16.88 -2.15 -1.48
N VAL A 47 -17.32 -2.39 -0.26
CA VAL A 47 -17.18 -3.67 0.43
C VAL A 47 -18.52 -4.40 0.33
N MET A 48 -18.50 -5.58 -0.31
CA MET A 48 -19.68 -6.39 -0.55
C MET A 48 -19.74 -7.57 0.42
N PHE A 49 -20.93 -7.87 0.94
CA PHE A 49 -21.23 -9.07 1.72
C PHE A 49 -22.60 -9.63 1.30
N GLU A 50 -22.65 -10.91 0.97
CA GLU A 50 -23.88 -11.58 0.48
C GLU A 50 -24.59 -10.77 -0.65
N GLY A 51 -23.81 -10.19 -1.57
CA GLY A 51 -24.32 -9.41 -2.69
C GLY A 51 -24.78 -8.00 -2.36
N GLN A 52 -24.62 -7.53 -1.12
CA GLN A 52 -24.99 -6.19 -0.69
C GLN A 52 -23.79 -5.36 -0.28
N GLU A 53 -23.83 -4.04 -0.58
CA GLU A 53 -22.80 -3.13 -0.11
C GLU A 53 -22.98 -2.88 1.40
N VAL A 54 -21.98 -3.29 2.19
CA VAL A 54 -21.97 -3.14 3.65
C VAL A 54 -21.05 -2.00 4.13
N GLY A 55 -20.32 -1.38 3.23
CA GLY A 55 -19.43 -0.27 3.54
C GLY A 55 -18.57 0.13 2.36
N LYS A 56 -17.73 1.15 2.58
CA LYS A 56 -16.72 1.61 1.61
C LYS A 56 -15.39 1.81 2.30
N VAL A 57 -14.33 1.52 1.59
CA VAL A 57 -12.96 1.86 1.97
C VAL A 57 -12.35 2.75 0.89
N ARG A 58 -11.21 3.37 1.16
CA ARG A 58 -10.60 4.33 0.25
C ARG A 58 -9.10 4.10 0.19
N ALA A 59 -8.61 3.75 -1.01
CA ALA A 59 -7.19 3.69 -1.30
C ALA A 59 -6.65 5.10 -1.62
N ASP A 60 -5.44 5.41 -1.17
CA ASP A 60 -4.87 6.75 -1.36
C ASP A 60 -4.64 7.05 -2.85
N ILE A 61 -3.86 6.22 -3.53
CA ILE A 61 -3.61 6.37 -4.97
C ILE A 61 -3.55 4.98 -5.63
N VAL A 62 -4.14 4.88 -6.82
CA VAL A 62 -4.03 3.69 -7.68
C VAL A 62 -3.44 4.12 -9.02
N ILE A 63 -2.30 3.56 -9.40
CA ILE A 63 -1.60 3.86 -10.64
C ILE A 63 -1.95 2.84 -11.71
N GLU A 64 -2.37 3.33 -12.89
CA GLU A 64 -2.61 2.55 -14.12
C GLU A 64 -3.45 1.28 -13.89
N ASN A 65 -4.26 1.26 -12.84
CA ASN A 65 -5.00 0.08 -12.38
C ASN A 65 -4.11 -1.16 -12.13
N LYS A 66 -2.84 -0.93 -11.78
CA LYS A 66 -1.81 -1.98 -11.59
C LYS A 66 -1.14 -1.94 -10.22
N VAL A 67 -1.03 -0.76 -9.62
CA VAL A 67 -0.32 -0.58 -8.34
C VAL A 67 -1.18 0.23 -7.37
N VAL A 68 -1.38 -0.30 -6.17
CA VAL A 68 -1.97 0.43 -5.04
C VAL A 68 -0.85 1.10 -4.26
N ILE A 69 -0.98 2.40 -4.03
CA ILE A 69 -0.09 3.17 -3.14
C ILE A 69 -0.86 3.54 -1.89
N GLU A 70 -0.29 3.22 -0.75
CA GLU A 70 -0.75 3.65 0.56
C GLU A 70 0.29 4.56 1.20
N LEU A 71 -0.12 5.76 1.60
CA LEU A 71 0.76 6.74 2.22
C LEU A 71 0.62 6.73 3.73
N LYS A 72 1.74 6.88 4.39
CA LYS A 72 1.81 7.04 5.84
C LYS A 72 2.81 8.13 6.20
N ARG A 73 2.62 8.68 7.37
CA ARG A 73 3.54 9.60 8.01
C ARG A 73 3.74 9.11 9.44
N GLY A 74 4.98 8.85 9.82
CA GLY A 74 5.27 8.36 11.16
C GLY A 74 6.70 7.86 11.33
N SER A 75 6.99 7.42 12.54
CA SER A 75 8.32 6.93 12.93
C SER A 75 8.70 5.63 12.22
N SER A 76 7.73 4.78 11.87
CA SER A 76 7.98 3.52 11.17
C SER A 76 6.71 2.92 10.58
N LEU A 77 6.87 2.04 9.60
CA LEU A 77 5.80 1.20 9.08
C LEU A 77 5.42 0.12 10.12
N ARG A 78 4.15 -0.27 10.11
CA ARG A 78 3.57 -1.28 11.02
C ARG A 78 2.73 -2.29 10.24
N ASP A 79 2.57 -3.48 10.78
CA ASP A 79 1.80 -4.58 10.17
C ASP A 79 0.37 -4.18 9.77
N LYS A 80 -0.28 -3.31 10.54
CA LYS A 80 -1.62 -2.79 10.21
C LYS A 80 -1.66 -2.06 8.87
N HIS A 81 -0.57 -1.38 8.47
CA HIS A 81 -0.48 -0.68 7.20
C HIS A 81 -0.38 -1.67 6.03
N THR A 82 0.38 -2.74 6.24
CA THR A 82 0.47 -3.86 5.29
C THR A 82 -0.89 -4.52 5.08
N THR A 83 -1.61 -4.80 6.18
CA THR A 83 -2.96 -5.39 6.14
C THR A 83 -3.94 -4.49 5.39
N GLN A 84 -3.87 -3.18 5.59
CA GLN A 84 -4.73 -2.21 4.92
C GLN A 84 -4.48 -2.17 3.41
N CYS A 85 -3.22 -2.04 2.99
CA CYS A 85 -2.84 -2.04 1.58
C CYS A 85 -3.22 -3.37 0.90
N PHE A 86 -2.96 -4.48 1.56
CA PHE A 86 -3.31 -5.82 1.08
C PHE A 86 -4.82 -5.97 0.86
N MET A 87 -5.65 -5.44 1.77
CA MET A 87 -7.10 -5.44 1.64
C MET A 87 -7.55 -4.66 0.39
N TYR A 88 -7.00 -3.48 0.14
CA TYR A 88 -7.32 -2.69 -1.06
C TYR A 88 -6.92 -3.42 -2.34
N MET A 89 -5.74 -4.02 -2.36
CA MET A 89 -5.26 -4.82 -3.50
C MET A 89 -6.22 -5.96 -3.82
N LYS A 90 -6.70 -6.69 -2.81
CA LYS A 90 -7.68 -7.78 -2.99
C LYS A 90 -9.01 -7.27 -3.53
N LEU A 91 -9.55 -6.21 -2.97
CA LEU A 91 -10.82 -5.65 -3.40
C LEU A 91 -10.78 -5.11 -4.84
N LEU A 92 -9.64 -4.56 -5.26
CA LEU A 92 -9.43 -4.04 -6.61
C LEU A 92 -8.96 -5.08 -7.62
N GLY A 93 -8.56 -6.28 -7.17
CA GLY A 93 -7.95 -7.29 -8.03
C GLY A 93 -6.56 -6.89 -8.56
N ILE A 94 -5.83 -6.07 -7.81
CA ILE A 94 -4.50 -5.57 -8.17
C ILE A 94 -3.44 -6.37 -7.44
N ASN A 95 -2.44 -6.87 -8.15
CA ASN A 95 -1.41 -7.76 -7.60
C ASN A 95 -0.23 -7.04 -6.95
N GLU A 96 -0.05 -5.76 -7.20
CA GLU A 96 1.10 -5.00 -6.71
C GLU A 96 0.64 -3.84 -5.83
N GLY A 97 1.35 -3.63 -4.74
CA GLY A 97 1.15 -2.50 -3.84
C GLY A 97 2.45 -2.01 -3.26
N ILE A 98 2.46 -0.77 -2.83
CA ILE A 98 3.57 -0.16 -2.12
C ILE A 98 3.04 0.75 -1.00
N ILE A 99 3.62 0.59 0.17
CA ILE A 99 3.40 1.50 1.29
C ILE A 99 4.60 2.43 1.35
N ILE A 100 4.33 3.72 1.44
CA ILE A 100 5.35 4.78 1.53
C ILE A 100 5.15 5.49 2.86
N ASN A 101 6.16 5.45 3.72
CA ASN A 101 6.15 6.19 4.97
C ASN A 101 7.12 7.37 4.92
N PHE A 102 6.58 8.58 5.02
CA PHE A 102 7.37 9.79 5.15
C PHE A 102 7.72 9.99 6.64
N PRO A 103 9.01 10.09 6.97
CA PRO A 103 9.44 10.17 8.35
C PRO A 103 9.08 11.49 9.02
N GLU A 104 9.07 11.50 10.34
CA GLU A 104 8.78 12.69 11.15
C GLU A 104 10.01 13.60 11.34
N ASN A 105 11.21 13.09 11.06
CA ASN A 105 12.48 13.79 11.21
C ASN A 105 13.24 13.88 9.89
N ASP A 106 13.90 15.01 9.64
CA ASP A 106 14.70 15.23 8.41
C ASP A 106 15.94 14.34 8.31
N CYS A 107 16.40 13.75 9.44
CA CYS A 107 17.55 12.84 9.46
C CYS A 107 17.19 11.41 9.07
N ASP A 108 15.92 11.08 9.01
CA ASP A 108 15.42 9.75 8.66
C ASP A 108 15.15 9.67 7.14
N GLU A 109 15.11 8.45 6.64
CA GLU A 109 14.82 8.19 5.23
C GLU A 109 13.37 7.76 5.01
N VAL A 110 12.84 8.02 3.80
CA VAL A 110 11.54 7.50 3.38
C VAL A 110 11.58 5.98 3.37
N GLU A 111 10.67 5.34 4.10
CA GLU A 111 10.55 3.88 4.14
C GLU A 111 9.58 3.39 3.06
N PHE A 112 9.89 2.24 2.50
CA PHE A 112 9.07 1.58 1.49
C PHE A 112 8.82 0.13 1.86
N GLN A 113 7.59 -0.33 1.65
CA GLN A 113 7.25 -1.74 1.72
C GLN A 113 6.46 -2.13 0.48
N GLU A 114 7.05 -2.98 -0.36
CA GLU A 114 6.37 -3.55 -1.53
C GLU A 114 5.58 -4.79 -1.12
N ILE A 115 4.41 -4.94 -1.71
CA ILE A 115 3.50 -6.06 -1.48
C ILE A 115 3.13 -6.66 -2.83
N CYS A 116 3.16 -7.98 -2.91
CA CYS A 116 2.73 -8.72 -4.10
C CYS A 116 1.73 -9.82 -3.71
N LEU A 117 0.50 -9.78 -4.26
CA LEU A 117 -0.52 -10.80 -4.01
C LEU A 117 -0.17 -12.18 -4.60
N ALA A 118 0.66 -12.22 -5.63
CA ALA A 118 1.11 -13.48 -6.22
C ALA A 118 2.00 -14.29 -5.25
N GLN A 119 2.49 -13.66 -4.18
CA GLN A 119 3.14 -14.33 -3.06
C GLN A 119 2.09 -14.75 -2.02
N LEU A 120 1.30 -15.77 -2.35
CA LEU A 120 0.53 -16.50 -1.35
C LEU A 120 1.42 -16.81 -0.15
N CYS A 121 0.86 -16.78 1.05
CA CYS A 121 1.59 -17.22 2.21
C CYS A 121 2.19 -18.61 1.94
N ASN A 122 3.48 -18.68 1.67
CA ASN A 122 4.19 -19.93 1.34
C ASN A 122 4.17 -20.93 2.51
N ARG A 123 3.79 -20.50 3.71
CA ARG A 123 3.64 -21.34 4.88
C ARG A 123 2.29 -22.06 4.91
N CYS A 124 1.17 -21.36 4.79
CA CYS A 124 -0.16 -21.94 4.91
C CYS A 124 -0.96 -21.95 3.60
N GLY A 125 -0.45 -21.33 2.54
CA GLY A 125 -1.10 -21.27 1.23
C GLY A 125 -2.33 -20.37 1.15
N ARG A 126 -2.68 -19.64 2.21
CA ARG A 126 -3.80 -18.69 2.21
C ARG A 126 -3.37 -17.35 1.64
N ASP A 127 -4.33 -16.65 1.06
CA ASP A 127 -4.15 -15.33 0.46
C ASP A 127 -4.49 -14.16 1.42
N SER A 128 -4.81 -14.48 2.67
CA SER A 128 -5.28 -13.50 3.66
C SER A 128 -4.16 -12.74 4.39
N HIS A 129 -2.92 -13.18 4.25
CA HIS A 129 -1.76 -12.60 4.92
C HIS A 129 -0.44 -13.03 4.28
N LEU A 130 0.65 -12.34 4.65
CA LEU A 130 2.01 -12.72 4.30
C LEU A 130 2.56 -13.78 5.27
N ALA A 131 3.61 -14.48 4.86
CA ALA A 131 4.23 -15.53 5.68
C ALA A 131 4.74 -15.03 7.03
N SER A 132 5.20 -13.77 7.12
CA SER A 132 5.64 -13.12 8.35
C SER A 132 4.55 -12.94 9.40
N GLY A 133 3.28 -12.83 8.96
CA GLY A 133 2.10 -12.75 9.83
C GLY A 133 1.33 -14.07 9.96
N CYS A 134 1.94 -15.19 9.62
CA CYS A 134 1.25 -16.47 9.60
C CYS A 134 1.25 -17.17 10.95
N TYR A 135 0.10 -17.24 11.59
CA TYR A 135 -0.16 -18.02 12.81
C TYR A 135 -0.89 -19.34 12.55
N ALA A 136 -1.06 -19.72 11.29
CA ALA A 136 -1.77 -20.96 10.94
C ALA A 136 -1.00 -22.20 11.38
N ARG A 137 -1.72 -23.18 11.92
CA ARG A 137 -1.19 -24.50 12.30
C ARG A 137 -1.30 -25.52 11.16
N THR A 138 -2.13 -25.24 10.17
CA THR A 138 -2.36 -26.12 9.03
C THR A 138 -2.34 -25.33 7.71
N HIS A 139 -1.82 -25.96 6.68
CA HIS A 139 -1.92 -25.47 5.31
C HIS A 139 -3.36 -25.60 4.78
N VAL A 140 -3.74 -24.78 3.78
CA VAL A 140 -5.07 -24.89 3.11
C VAL A 140 -5.34 -26.30 2.53
N LYS A 141 -4.28 -27.04 2.20
CA LYS A 141 -4.34 -28.43 1.72
C LYS A 141 -4.48 -29.47 2.85
N GLY A 142 -4.58 -29.04 4.13
CA GLY A 142 -4.89 -29.89 5.27
C GLY A 142 -3.70 -30.55 5.98
N TYR A 143 -2.45 -30.33 5.58
CA TYR A 143 -1.29 -30.85 6.31
C TYR A 143 -0.81 -29.89 7.41
N ALA A 144 -0.18 -30.42 8.46
CA ALA A 144 0.40 -29.64 9.54
C ALA A 144 1.61 -28.82 9.06
N LEU A 145 1.84 -27.64 9.68
CA LEU A 145 2.93 -26.73 9.36
C LEU A 145 4.08 -26.85 10.35
#